data_79f625f499816b7a1f93cbd5405e1f02
#
_entry.id   79f625f499816b7a1f93cbd5405e1f02
#
_cell.length_a   1.000
_cell.length_b   1.000
_cell.length_c   1.000
_cell.angle_alpha   90.00
_cell.angle_beta   90.00
_cell.angle_gamma   90.00
#
_symmetry.space_group_name_H-M   'P 1'
#
loop_
_entity.id
_entity.type
_entity.pdbx_description
1 polymer ?
#
loop_
_entity_poly.entity_id
_entity_poly.type
_entity_poly.pdbx_seq_one_letter_code
_entity_poly.pdbx_strand_id
1 'polypeptide(L)'
;FISGSNHWKELHGMDFFNKDLLSQDKILKQHHGKPKIVSGTLNMGEVSIHSSLTYHSSEANLEQMPRVGMVVHFCTDKAKRIDVDDNNSTYLDLLMDPTIAPIIYRA
;
A
#
# COMPACT_ATOMS: atom_id res chain seq x y z
N PHE A 1 -6.42 8.41 -0.45
CA PHE A 1 -5.02 8.63 -0.83
C PHE A 1 -4.53 9.96 -0.33
N ILE A 2 -3.28 10.02 0.08
CA ILE A 2 -2.59 11.27 0.42
C ILE A 2 -1.75 11.70 -0.78
N SER A 3 -2.13 12.82 -1.38
CA SER A 3 -1.46 13.36 -2.57
C SER A 3 0.01 13.70 -2.29
N GLY A 4 0.92 13.18 -3.12
CA GLY A 4 2.35 13.43 -3.01
C GLY A 4 3.09 12.64 -1.93
N SER A 5 2.41 11.81 -1.15
CA SER A 5 3.03 11.05 -0.06
C SER A 5 4.09 10.04 -0.53
N ASN A 6 4.02 9.60 -1.77
CA ASN A 6 5.04 8.75 -2.37
C ASN A 6 6.44 9.38 -2.42
N HIS A 7 6.55 10.70 -2.25
CA HIS A 7 7.82 11.43 -2.20
C HIS A 7 8.39 11.55 -0.78
N TRP A 8 7.65 11.20 0.25
CA TRP A 8 8.09 11.36 1.65
C TRP A 8 9.21 10.41 2.04
N LYS A 9 9.32 9.25 1.37
CA LYS A 9 10.38 8.24 1.54
C LYS A 9 10.48 7.57 2.93
N GLU A 10 9.65 7.96 3.87
CA GLU A 10 9.65 7.47 5.24
C GLU A 10 8.28 6.96 5.64
N LEU A 11 8.24 5.91 6.44
CA LEU A 11 7.01 5.28 6.90
C LEU A 11 6.61 5.70 8.33
N HIS A 12 7.39 6.57 8.99
CA HIS A 12 7.14 7.18 10.30
C HIS A 12 6.57 6.24 11.36
N GLY A 13 6.98 4.98 11.38
CA GLY A 13 6.53 3.99 12.36
C GLY A 13 5.03 3.68 12.32
N MET A 14 4.38 3.91 11.20
CA MET A 14 2.97 3.56 11.02
C MET A 14 2.78 2.05 10.94
N ASP A 15 1.77 1.56 11.64
CA ASP A 15 1.34 0.17 11.57
C ASP A 15 0.23 0.03 10.52
N PHE A 16 0.54 -0.63 9.40
CA PHE A 16 -0.38 -0.86 8.28
C PHE A 16 -1.60 -1.71 8.66
N PHE A 17 -1.51 -2.50 9.71
CA PHE A 17 -2.59 -3.36 10.17
C PHE A 17 -3.42 -2.74 11.29
N ASN A 18 -3.02 -1.57 11.76
CA ASN A 18 -3.75 -0.87 12.81
C ASN A 18 -5.07 -0.32 12.25
N LYS A 19 -6.16 -0.74 12.90
CA LYS A 19 -7.51 -0.29 12.54
C LYS A 19 -7.84 1.10 13.08
N ASP A 20 -7.03 1.64 13.98
CA ASP A 20 -7.21 2.99 14.52
C ASP A 20 -6.65 4.05 13.56
N LEU A 21 -7.46 4.41 12.57
CA LEU A 21 -7.10 5.44 11.59
C LEU A 21 -6.92 6.82 12.22
N LEU A 22 -7.54 7.09 13.36
CA LEU A 22 -7.41 8.37 14.05
C LEU A 22 -6.03 8.55 14.66
N SER A 23 -5.46 7.50 15.26
CA SER A 23 -4.08 7.55 15.78
C SER A 23 -3.07 7.73 14.65
N GLN A 24 -3.28 7.06 13.54
CA GLN A 24 -2.41 7.18 12.36
C GLN A 24 -2.49 8.58 11.73
N ASP A 25 -3.69 9.15 11.64
CA ASP A 25 -3.88 10.54 11.16
C ASP A 25 -3.13 11.56 12.04
N LYS A 26 -3.07 11.34 13.36
CA LYS A 26 -2.28 12.20 14.26
C LYS A 26 -0.79 12.12 13.95
N ILE A 27 -0.25 10.91 13.72
CA ILE A 27 1.15 10.72 13.34
C ILE A 27 1.44 11.45 12.03
N LEU A 28 0.60 11.27 11.02
CA LEU A 28 0.74 11.95 9.73
C LEU A 28 0.73 13.46 9.86
N LYS A 29 -0.20 14.01 10.64
CA LYS A 29 -0.29 15.46 10.88
C LYS A 29 0.92 16.00 11.63
N GLN A 30 1.49 15.23 12.56
CA GLN A 30 2.68 15.61 13.30
C GLN A 30 3.90 15.76 12.38
N HIS A 31 4.07 14.86 11.40
CA HIS A 31 5.22 14.84 10.52
C HIS A 31 5.05 15.69 9.26
N HIS A 32 3.83 15.77 8.73
CA HIS A 32 3.54 16.39 7.44
C HIS A 32 2.50 17.52 7.49
N GLY A 33 2.10 17.96 8.68
CA GLY A 33 1.13 19.02 8.84
C GLY A 33 -0.28 18.61 8.37
N LYS A 34 -0.86 19.35 7.43
CA LYS A 34 -2.19 19.06 6.89
C LYS A 34 -2.07 18.50 5.48
N PRO A 35 -1.91 17.18 5.31
CA PRO A 35 -1.76 16.58 4.00
C PRO A 35 -3.03 16.70 3.17
N LYS A 36 -2.88 16.80 1.85
CA LYS A 36 -4.00 16.85 0.91
C LYS A 36 -4.55 15.44 0.70
N ILE A 37 -5.78 15.21 1.14
CA ILE A 37 -6.49 13.95 0.92
C ILE A 37 -7.23 14.02 -0.42
N VAL A 38 -7.14 12.93 -1.18
CA VAL A 38 -7.83 12.76 -2.48
C VAL A 38 -8.63 11.47 -2.43
N SER A 39 -9.88 11.52 -2.85
CA SER A 39 -10.70 10.31 -2.98
C SER A 39 -10.13 9.38 -4.05
N GLY A 40 -10.09 8.10 -3.74
CA GLY A 40 -9.74 7.02 -4.66
C GLY A 40 -10.95 6.16 -5.03
N THR A 41 -12.14 6.73 -4.98
CA THR A 41 -13.36 6.01 -5.37
C THR A 41 -13.29 5.59 -6.84
N LEU A 42 -13.60 4.34 -7.11
CA LEU A 42 -13.60 3.74 -8.43
C LEU A 42 -14.96 3.13 -8.72
N ASN A 43 -15.40 3.24 -9.95
CA ASN A 43 -16.55 2.49 -10.45
C ASN A 43 -16.11 1.06 -10.82
N MET A 44 -17.10 0.20 -11.04
CA MET A 44 -16.84 -1.16 -11.51
C MET A 44 -16.09 -1.13 -12.85
N GLY A 45 -14.98 -1.87 -12.92
CA GLY A 45 -14.11 -1.93 -14.11
C GLY A 45 -13.03 -0.85 -14.17
N GLU A 46 -13.03 0.11 -13.25
CA GLU A 46 -11.94 1.08 -13.15
C GLU A 46 -10.76 0.53 -12.35
N VAL A 47 -9.58 1.10 -12.58
CA VAL A 47 -8.34 0.72 -11.92
C VAL A 47 -7.60 1.96 -11.45
N SER A 48 -6.97 1.88 -10.28
CA SER A 48 -6.03 2.87 -9.78
C SER A 48 -4.62 2.29 -9.83
N ILE A 49 -3.67 3.08 -10.31
CA ILE A 49 -2.24 2.73 -10.30
C ILE A 49 -1.50 3.77 -9.47
N HIS A 50 -0.80 3.32 -8.46
CA HIS A 50 -0.04 4.20 -7.58
C HIS A 50 1.22 3.52 -7.05
N SER A 51 2.18 4.31 -6.60
CA SER A 51 3.38 3.81 -5.94
C SER A 51 3.03 3.11 -4.63
N SER A 52 3.75 2.06 -4.28
CA SER A 52 3.66 1.39 -2.97
C SER A 52 3.95 2.33 -1.79
N LEU A 53 4.68 3.44 -2.05
CA LEU A 53 4.97 4.47 -1.05
C LEU A 53 3.84 5.48 -0.88
N THR A 54 2.73 5.34 -1.62
CA THR A 54 1.58 6.25 -1.49
C THR A 54 0.75 5.85 -0.28
N TYR A 55 0.65 6.73 0.70
CA TYR A 55 -0.21 6.51 1.86
C TYR A 55 -1.68 6.51 1.42
N HIS A 56 -2.36 5.43 1.77
CA HIS A 56 -3.78 5.29 1.49
C HIS A 56 -4.43 4.41 2.53
N SER A 57 -5.71 4.62 2.73
CA SER A 57 -6.54 3.80 3.60
C SER A 57 -7.94 3.68 3.03
N SER A 58 -8.70 2.76 3.55
CA SER A 58 -10.13 2.70 3.31
C SER A 58 -10.85 2.45 4.63
N GLU A 59 -11.97 3.11 4.80
CA GLU A 59 -12.86 2.86 5.91
C GLU A 59 -13.55 1.50 5.78
N ALA A 60 -14.14 1.05 6.88
CA ALA A 60 -14.93 -0.17 6.88
C ALA A 60 -16.07 -0.10 5.84
N ASN A 61 -16.38 -1.22 5.23
CA ASN A 61 -17.56 -1.32 4.39
C ASN A 61 -18.82 -1.36 5.29
N LEU A 62 -19.64 -0.33 5.20
CA LEU A 62 -20.91 -0.23 5.96
C LEU A 62 -22.13 -0.71 5.15
N GLU A 63 -21.92 -1.06 3.88
CA GLU A 63 -22.97 -1.56 3.00
C GLU A 63 -23.26 -3.05 3.25
N GLN A 64 -24.47 -3.47 2.90
CA GLN A 64 -24.85 -4.90 2.98
C GLN A 64 -24.14 -5.75 1.92
N MET A 65 -23.76 -5.15 0.81
CA MET A 65 -23.03 -5.82 -0.27
C MET A 65 -21.52 -5.84 0.02
N PRO A 66 -20.85 -6.97 -0.20
CA PRO A 66 -19.39 -7.05 -0.04
C PRO A 66 -18.70 -6.14 -1.06
N ARG A 67 -17.64 -5.45 -0.60
CA ARG A 67 -16.73 -4.73 -1.47
C ARG A 67 -15.61 -5.69 -1.89
N VAL A 68 -15.55 -6.01 -3.17
CA VAL A 68 -14.53 -6.88 -3.74
C VAL A 68 -13.57 -6.03 -4.55
N GLY A 69 -12.27 -6.18 -4.29
CA GLY A 69 -11.21 -5.53 -5.05
C GLY A 69 -10.09 -6.54 -5.34
N MET A 70 -9.43 -6.38 -6.48
CA MET A 70 -8.24 -7.11 -6.84
C MET A 70 -7.05 -6.15 -6.79
N VAL A 71 -5.98 -6.57 -6.14
CA VAL A 71 -4.73 -5.81 -6.07
C VAL A 71 -3.63 -6.63 -6.75
N VAL A 72 -2.86 -5.97 -7.61
CA VAL A 72 -1.67 -6.55 -8.22
C VAL A 72 -0.47 -5.68 -7.85
N HIS A 73 0.54 -6.28 -7.25
CA HIS A 73 1.77 -5.61 -6.88
C HIS A 73 2.84 -5.89 -7.92
N PHE A 74 3.50 -4.83 -8.37
CA PHE A 74 4.65 -4.92 -9.28
C PHE A 74 5.91 -4.44 -8.56
N CYS A 75 7.01 -5.11 -8.79
CA CYS A 75 8.33 -4.65 -8.36
C CYS A 75 9.29 -4.67 -9.55
N THR A 76 10.35 -3.86 -9.45
CA THR A 76 11.42 -3.85 -10.44
C THR A 76 12.52 -4.84 -10.04
N ASP A 77 13.36 -5.21 -10.98
CA ASP A 77 14.59 -5.99 -10.75
C ASP A 77 15.58 -5.34 -9.79
N LYS A 78 15.42 -4.04 -9.55
CA LYS A 78 16.20 -3.27 -8.56
C LYS A 78 15.66 -3.36 -7.14
N ALA A 79 14.46 -3.91 -6.96
CA ALA A 79 13.90 -4.14 -5.64
C ALA A 79 14.76 -5.14 -4.87
N LYS A 80 15.09 -4.80 -3.63
CA LYS A 80 15.88 -5.66 -2.75
C LYS A 80 15.01 -6.08 -1.58
N ARG A 81 15.12 -7.34 -1.21
CA ARG A 81 14.55 -7.85 0.02
C ARG A 81 15.17 -7.11 1.21
N ILE A 82 14.35 -6.63 2.10
CA ILE A 82 14.75 -6.16 3.41
C ILE A 82 14.50 -7.32 4.36
N ASP A 83 15.57 -7.84 4.96
CA ASP A 83 15.45 -8.86 5.99
C ASP A 83 14.92 -8.18 7.26
N VAL A 84 13.67 -8.45 7.56
CA VAL A 84 13.04 -8.09 8.83
C VAL A 84 12.95 -9.37 9.67
N ASP A 85 13.32 -9.27 10.94
CA ASP A 85 13.33 -10.38 11.90
C ASP A 85 11.90 -10.82 12.28
N ASP A 86 11.03 -10.95 11.31
CA ASP A 86 9.67 -11.39 11.54
C ASP A 86 9.28 -12.63 10.71
N ASN A 87 8.21 -13.28 11.15
CA ASN A 87 7.67 -14.51 10.55
C ASN A 87 7.10 -14.35 9.13
N ASN A 88 7.39 -13.26 8.44
CA ASN A 88 6.92 -12.96 7.09
C ASN A 88 7.85 -13.44 5.96
N SER A 89 8.84 -14.26 6.28
CA SER A 89 9.79 -14.82 5.29
C SER A 89 9.06 -15.54 4.15
N THR A 90 8.01 -16.29 4.46
CA THR A 90 7.25 -17.08 3.48
C THR A 90 6.63 -16.22 2.37
N TYR A 91 6.06 -15.06 2.69
CA TYR A 91 5.49 -14.16 1.68
C TYR A 91 6.57 -13.59 0.77
N LEU A 92 7.70 -13.20 1.32
CA LEU A 92 8.82 -12.68 0.55
C LEU A 92 9.45 -13.75 -0.35
N ASP A 93 9.50 -15.00 0.10
CA ASP A 93 9.98 -16.13 -0.69
C ASP A 93 9.07 -16.39 -1.90
N LEU A 94 7.75 -16.25 -1.73
CA LEU A 94 6.78 -16.36 -2.82
C LEU A 94 7.00 -15.30 -3.90
N LEU A 95 7.41 -14.09 -3.53
CA LEU A 95 7.71 -13.03 -4.51
C LEU A 95 8.97 -13.31 -5.35
N MET A 96 9.84 -14.20 -4.88
CA MET A 96 11.04 -14.62 -5.61
C MET A 96 10.79 -15.85 -6.48
N ASP A 97 9.66 -16.51 -6.37
CA ASP A 97 9.28 -17.66 -7.18
C ASP A 97 8.68 -17.18 -8.52
N PRO A 98 9.36 -17.44 -9.67
CA PRO A 98 8.88 -16.97 -10.96
C PRO A 98 7.58 -17.64 -11.43
N THR A 99 7.14 -18.71 -10.77
CA THR A 99 5.83 -19.34 -11.06
C THR A 99 4.68 -18.59 -10.40
N ILE A 100 4.96 -17.86 -9.33
CA ILE A 100 4.00 -17.06 -8.57
C ILE A 100 4.11 -15.58 -8.93
N ALA A 101 5.35 -15.07 -9.06
CA ALA A 101 5.65 -13.70 -9.44
C ALA A 101 6.45 -13.67 -10.77
N PRO A 102 5.80 -13.91 -11.91
CA PRO A 102 6.47 -14.01 -13.19
C PRO A 102 7.02 -12.66 -13.65
N ILE A 103 8.13 -12.70 -14.38
CA ILE A 103 8.67 -11.52 -15.05
C ILE A 103 7.76 -11.19 -16.25
N ILE A 104 7.06 -10.07 -16.16
CA ILE A 104 6.11 -9.64 -17.18
C ILE A 104 6.71 -8.68 -18.21
N TYR A 105 7.87 -8.07 -17.91
CA TYR A 105 8.58 -7.17 -18.81
C TYR A 105 10.08 -7.17 -18.51
N ARG A 106 10.88 -7.13 -19.59
CA ARG A 106 12.32 -6.87 -19.54
C ARG A 106 12.64 -5.73 -20.51
N ALA A 107 13.33 -4.71 -20.02
CA ALA A 107 13.85 -3.64 -20.86
C ALA A 107 15.12 -4.10 -21.59
#